data_c8ff3cd42eed455b2349e7a6b3bc5d24
#
_entry.id   c8ff3cd42eed455b2349e7a6b3bc5d24
#
_cell.length_a   1.000
_cell.length_b   1.000
_cell.length_c   1.000
_cell.angle_alpha   90.00
_cell.angle_beta   90.00
_cell.angle_gamma   90.00
#
_symmetry.space_group_name_H-M   'P 1'
#
loop_
_entity.id
_entity.type
_entity.pdbx_description
1 polymer ?
#
loop_
_entity_poly.entity_id
_entity_poly.type
_entity_poly.pdbx_seq_one_letter_code
_entity_poly.pdbx_strand_id
1 'polypeptide(L)'
;MIKAGIDLGAGSIRVVTEDDGVVFDEASMIAIDEKGNCLAYGNEALEMKGVADPQVRVLSPMQDGRLDFELLGKLFDQLFYQLKLFRMFQKTVLVLSYPSGLDSRDVEQLKEQLLQMGAWKVYSDQEIWVSAIGAGLDVSLPVSSCVLNMGERSCDLAVFSRGVIQKQDKSADAGLRVKNAIRRWLHDNRRMAVSQMTLERICRSLGSVVPRPNPRQMEITGVSTTDRTARREIITENDVAQALGPLCEEWALWIARFLQDLDPHQQDDVRMRGIVSCGGTMKLAGLSNYLQSVLNCPVYVTEDPTMTVTDGLSILLTRME
;
A
#
# COMPACT_ATOMS: atom_id res chain seq x y z
N MET A 1 -15.85 -15.57 20.58
CA MET A 1 -15.11 -15.82 19.32
C MET A 1 -14.34 -14.56 19.01
N ILE A 2 -13.07 -14.65 18.63
CA ILE A 2 -12.31 -13.48 18.16
C ILE A 2 -12.49 -13.43 16.64
N LYS A 3 -12.81 -12.25 16.09
CA LYS A 3 -12.83 -11.99 14.67
C LYS A 3 -11.78 -10.90 14.38
N ALA A 4 -10.83 -11.17 13.49
CA ALA A 4 -9.79 -10.23 13.11
C ALA A 4 -9.59 -10.17 11.60
N GLY A 5 -9.38 -8.98 11.08
CA GLY A 5 -8.98 -8.71 9.70
C GLY A 5 -7.50 -8.40 9.63
N ILE A 6 -6.83 -8.94 8.63
CA ILE A 6 -5.41 -8.68 8.35
C ILE A 6 -5.30 -8.06 6.97
N ASP A 7 -4.86 -6.81 6.90
CA ASP A 7 -4.43 -6.17 5.66
C ASP A 7 -2.95 -6.47 5.44
N LEU A 8 -2.66 -7.39 4.53
CA LEU A 8 -1.30 -7.81 4.20
C LEU A 8 -0.74 -6.97 3.06
N GLY A 9 -0.35 -5.73 3.37
CA GLY A 9 0.29 -4.85 2.41
C GLY A 9 1.81 -5.01 2.36
N ALA A 10 2.41 -4.69 1.20
CA ALA A 10 3.85 -4.75 1.03
C ALA A 10 4.61 -3.62 1.76
N GLY A 11 3.96 -2.50 2.03
CA GLY A 11 4.53 -1.37 2.77
C GLY A 11 4.20 -1.39 4.25
N SER A 12 2.98 -1.81 4.60
CA SER A 12 2.49 -1.91 5.97
C SER A 12 1.60 -3.14 6.13
N ILE A 13 1.56 -3.65 7.34
CA ILE A 13 0.62 -4.67 7.76
C ILE A 13 -0.30 -4.05 8.82
N ARG A 14 -1.61 -4.28 8.67
CA ARG A 14 -2.61 -3.81 9.64
C ARG A 14 -3.45 -4.95 10.13
N VAL A 15 -3.82 -4.87 11.39
CA VAL A 15 -4.78 -5.79 11.99
C VAL A 15 -5.92 -5.00 12.61
N VAL A 16 -7.12 -5.42 12.29
CA VAL A 16 -8.35 -4.87 12.85
C VAL A 16 -9.12 -5.99 13.55
N THR A 17 -9.71 -5.70 14.68
CA THR A 17 -10.63 -6.63 15.37
C THR A 17 -12.05 -6.06 15.35
N GLU A 18 -13.06 -6.93 15.48
CA GLU A 18 -14.46 -6.51 15.53
C GLU A 18 -14.74 -5.61 16.75
N ASP A 19 -14.09 -5.89 17.89
CA ASP A 19 -14.35 -5.21 19.15
C ASP A 19 -13.55 -3.91 19.34
N ASP A 20 -12.28 -3.89 18.93
CA ASP A 20 -11.34 -2.80 19.26
C ASP A 20 -10.94 -1.94 18.04
N GLY A 21 -11.44 -2.26 16.83
CA GLY A 21 -11.03 -1.58 15.60
C GLY A 21 -9.58 -1.90 15.23
N VAL A 22 -8.81 -0.90 14.79
CA VAL A 22 -7.40 -1.08 14.41
C VAL A 22 -6.54 -1.29 15.64
N VAL A 23 -5.96 -2.48 15.77
CA VAL A 23 -5.09 -2.88 16.90
C VAL A 23 -3.62 -2.95 16.53
N PHE A 24 -3.30 -2.86 15.23
CA PHE A 24 -1.92 -2.84 14.72
C PHE A 24 -1.87 -2.11 13.37
N ASP A 25 -0.92 -1.18 13.19
CA ASP A 25 -0.64 -0.48 11.94
C ASP A 25 0.85 -0.12 11.89
N GLU A 26 1.66 -1.00 11.30
CA GLU A 26 3.10 -0.81 11.24
C GLU A 26 3.68 -1.27 9.91
N ALA A 27 4.96 -0.99 9.69
CA ALA A 27 5.69 -1.40 8.50
C ALA A 27 5.72 -2.93 8.35
N SER A 28 5.56 -3.42 7.11
CA SER A 28 5.72 -4.85 6.78
C SER A 28 7.21 -5.23 6.72
N MET A 29 7.88 -5.17 7.88
CA MET A 29 9.32 -5.36 8.04
C MET A 29 9.63 -6.26 9.23
N ILE A 30 10.74 -7.01 9.11
CA ILE A 30 11.30 -7.84 10.18
C ILE A 30 12.82 -7.74 10.17
N ALA A 31 13.43 -7.62 11.34
CA ALA A 31 14.87 -7.69 11.55
C ALA A 31 15.24 -9.05 12.16
N ILE A 32 16.18 -9.75 11.54
CA ILE A 32 16.63 -11.08 11.97
C ILE A 32 18.14 -11.10 12.15
N ASP A 33 18.61 -11.90 13.12
CA ASP A 33 20.04 -12.20 13.31
C ASP A 33 20.55 -13.22 12.28
N GLU A 34 21.84 -13.57 12.36
CA GLU A 34 22.47 -14.58 11.49
C GLU A 34 21.86 -15.99 11.66
N LYS A 35 21.25 -16.28 12.80
CA LYS A 35 20.57 -17.55 13.08
C LYS A 35 19.12 -17.55 12.63
N GLY A 36 18.62 -16.42 12.12
CA GLY A 36 17.25 -16.25 11.69
C GLY A 36 16.25 -15.97 12.81
N ASN A 37 16.72 -15.64 14.04
CA ASN A 37 15.81 -15.22 15.12
C ASN A 37 15.30 -13.81 14.87
N CYS A 38 14.04 -13.56 15.17
CA CYS A 38 13.45 -12.23 15.10
C CYS A 38 14.01 -11.35 16.23
N LEU A 39 14.60 -10.21 15.86
CA LEU A 39 15.12 -9.20 16.79
C LEU A 39 14.15 -8.05 16.97
N ALA A 40 13.48 -7.63 15.88
CA ALA A 40 12.49 -6.59 15.86
C ALA A 40 11.55 -6.78 14.67
N TYR A 41 10.38 -6.17 14.70
CA TYR A 41 9.42 -6.17 13.58
C TYR A 41 8.67 -4.84 13.52
N GLY A 42 7.89 -4.63 12.43
CA GLY A 42 7.12 -3.41 12.26
C GLY A 42 8.01 -2.19 12.06
N ASN A 43 7.63 -1.10 12.72
CA ASN A 43 8.34 0.18 12.64
C ASN A 43 9.72 0.12 13.30
N GLU A 44 9.88 -0.65 14.37
CA GLU A 44 11.19 -0.87 15.01
C GLU A 44 12.18 -1.49 14.03
N ALA A 45 11.79 -2.52 13.30
CA ALA A 45 12.62 -3.10 12.26
C ALA A 45 12.92 -2.12 11.11
N LEU A 46 11.93 -1.29 10.73
CA LEU A 46 12.12 -0.27 9.70
C LEU A 46 13.18 0.76 10.11
N GLU A 47 13.20 1.19 11.38
CA GLU A 47 14.19 2.13 11.93
C GLU A 47 15.61 1.54 11.90
N MET A 48 15.75 0.23 12.06
CA MET A 48 17.04 -0.46 11.98
C MET A 48 17.60 -0.49 10.54
N LYS A 49 16.80 -0.23 9.53
CA LYS A 49 17.20 -0.36 8.12
C LYS A 49 18.31 0.64 7.75
N GLY A 50 19.48 0.11 7.43
CA GLY A 50 20.67 0.88 7.01
C GLY A 50 21.50 1.47 8.17
N VAL A 51 21.13 1.19 9.43
CA VAL A 51 21.88 1.61 10.64
C VAL A 51 22.19 0.44 11.57
N ALA A 52 21.60 -0.73 11.32
CA ALA A 52 21.84 -1.95 12.12
C ALA A 52 23.27 -2.48 11.93
N ASP A 53 23.71 -3.28 12.90
CA ASP A 53 24.93 -4.08 12.78
C ASP A 53 24.90 -4.89 11.47
N PRO A 54 26.03 -5.05 10.75
CA PRO A 54 26.09 -5.88 9.54
C PRO A 54 25.58 -7.32 9.71
N GLN A 55 25.55 -7.84 10.90
CA GLN A 55 25.02 -9.16 11.22
C GLN A 55 23.48 -9.20 11.30
N VAL A 56 22.81 -8.05 11.28
CA VAL A 56 21.35 -7.92 11.32
C VAL A 56 20.82 -7.67 9.92
N ARG A 57 19.93 -8.53 9.46
CA ARG A 57 19.24 -8.37 8.18
C ARG A 57 17.84 -7.81 8.41
N VAL A 58 17.54 -6.66 7.81
CA VAL A 58 16.21 -6.03 7.84
C VAL A 58 15.52 -6.30 6.51
N LEU A 59 14.47 -7.09 6.55
CA LEU A 59 13.81 -7.66 5.38
C LEU A 59 12.31 -7.36 5.40
N SER A 60 11.69 -7.33 4.21
CA SER A 60 10.24 -7.37 4.07
C SER A 60 9.83 -8.80 3.71
N PRO A 61 8.79 -9.37 4.33
CA PRO A 61 8.28 -10.69 3.97
C PRO A 61 7.60 -10.71 2.59
N MET A 62 7.38 -9.54 1.99
CA MET A 62 6.85 -9.41 0.63
C MET A 62 7.82 -8.61 -0.22
N GLN A 63 8.42 -9.26 -1.22
CA GLN A 63 9.33 -8.63 -2.18
C GLN A 63 8.98 -9.06 -3.60
N ASP A 64 8.96 -8.09 -4.51
CA ASP A 64 8.76 -8.32 -5.95
C ASP A 64 7.53 -9.21 -6.29
N GLY A 65 6.44 -9.01 -5.53
CA GLY A 65 5.18 -9.75 -5.69
C GLY A 65 5.22 -11.19 -5.18
N ARG A 66 6.27 -11.58 -4.44
CA ARG A 66 6.43 -12.91 -3.84
C ARG A 66 6.41 -12.82 -2.31
N LEU A 67 5.85 -13.85 -1.67
CA LEU A 67 5.87 -14.00 -0.22
C LEU A 67 7.06 -14.87 0.19
N ASP A 68 7.77 -14.41 1.21
CA ASP A 68 8.67 -15.25 2.00
C ASP A 68 7.88 -15.79 3.19
N PHE A 69 7.41 -17.03 3.07
CA PHE A 69 6.55 -17.67 4.07
C PHE A 69 7.28 -17.92 5.40
N GLU A 70 8.60 -18.07 5.40
CA GLU A 70 9.37 -18.21 6.62
C GLU A 70 9.41 -16.88 7.40
N LEU A 71 9.75 -15.79 6.70
CA LEU A 71 9.77 -14.45 7.30
C LEU A 71 8.37 -14.02 7.75
N LEU A 72 7.37 -14.32 6.94
CA LEU A 72 5.97 -13.98 7.25
C LEU A 72 5.47 -14.77 8.47
N GLY A 73 5.82 -16.05 8.58
CA GLY A 73 5.52 -16.86 9.76
C GLY A 73 6.12 -16.26 11.02
N LYS A 74 7.41 -15.89 10.99
CA LYS A 74 8.07 -15.23 12.12
C LYS A 74 7.41 -13.90 12.50
N LEU A 75 7.03 -13.11 11.52
CA LEU A 75 6.33 -11.85 11.75
C LEU A 75 4.95 -12.10 12.40
N PHE A 76 4.17 -13.03 11.87
CA PHE A 76 2.86 -13.38 12.42
C PHE A 76 2.95 -13.99 13.83
N ASP A 77 3.95 -14.81 14.13
CA ASP A 77 4.16 -15.36 15.47
C ASP A 77 4.30 -14.24 16.50
N GLN A 78 5.13 -13.23 16.22
CA GLN A 78 5.31 -12.07 17.10
C GLN A 78 4.02 -11.25 17.22
N LEU A 79 3.41 -10.94 16.09
CA LEU A 79 2.19 -10.14 15.99
C LEU A 79 1.03 -10.80 16.74
N PHE A 80 0.78 -12.08 16.50
CA PHE A 80 -0.34 -12.79 17.12
C PHE A 80 -0.14 -13.02 18.62
N TYR A 81 1.12 -13.19 19.05
CA TYR A 81 1.47 -13.24 20.46
C TYR A 81 1.20 -11.89 21.15
N GLN A 82 1.68 -10.78 20.56
CA GLN A 82 1.46 -9.42 21.08
C GLN A 82 -0.03 -9.10 21.19
N LEU A 83 -0.80 -9.37 20.13
CA LEU A 83 -2.22 -9.07 20.07
C LEU A 83 -3.09 -10.10 20.81
N LYS A 84 -2.50 -11.20 21.28
CA LYS A 84 -3.22 -12.30 21.95
C LYS A 84 -4.42 -12.81 21.13
N LEU A 85 -4.23 -12.93 19.80
CA LEU A 85 -5.30 -13.36 18.90
C LEU A 85 -5.70 -14.82 19.11
N PHE A 86 -4.77 -15.68 19.51
CA PHE A 86 -5.05 -17.08 19.79
C PHE A 86 -5.05 -17.34 21.30
N ARG A 87 -6.26 -17.52 21.86
CA ARG A 87 -6.46 -17.77 23.29
C ARG A 87 -7.00 -19.19 23.48
N MET A 88 -6.57 -19.81 24.57
CA MET A 88 -7.06 -21.14 24.96
C MET A 88 -8.60 -21.10 25.11
N PHE A 89 -9.28 -22.09 24.54
CA PHE A 89 -10.74 -22.23 24.53
C PHE A 89 -11.51 -21.16 23.74
N GLN A 90 -10.85 -20.32 22.96
CA GLN A 90 -11.50 -19.32 22.13
C GLN A 90 -11.15 -19.52 20.66
N LYS A 91 -12.17 -19.61 19.81
CA LYS A 91 -11.99 -19.73 18.37
C LYS A 91 -11.67 -18.37 17.77
N THR A 92 -10.69 -18.31 16.87
CA THR A 92 -10.34 -17.11 16.12
C THR A 92 -10.64 -17.31 14.65
N VAL A 93 -11.43 -16.40 14.08
CA VAL A 93 -11.71 -16.32 12.64
C VAL A 93 -10.90 -15.16 12.08
N LEU A 94 -10.17 -15.42 11.00
CA LEU A 94 -9.38 -14.42 10.29
C LEU A 94 -9.98 -14.08 8.93
N VAL A 95 -9.98 -12.81 8.56
CA VAL A 95 -10.23 -12.32 7.21
C VAL A 95 -8.94 -11.70 6.69
N LEU A 96 -8.38 -12.27 5.65
CA LEU A 96 -7.13 -11.82 5.06
C LEU A 96 -7.41 -11.01 3.80
N SER A 97 -6.94 -9.76 3.76
CA SER A 97 -6.78 -8.99 2.53
C SER A 97 -5.37 -9.19 1.99
N TYR A 98 -5.25 -9.53 0.71
CA TYR A 98 -3.97 -9.80 0.06
C TYR A 98 -3.84 -9.04 -1.27
N PRO A 99 -2.62 -8.66 -1.69
CA PRO A 99 -2.39 -7.98 -2.96
C PRO A 99 -2.86 -8.81 -4.16
N SER A 100 -3.54 -8.18 -5.09
CA SER A 100 -4.14 -8.82 -6.29
C SER A 100 -3.11 -9.53 -7.19
N GLY A 101 -1.82 -9.36 -6.94
CA GLY A 101 -0.74 -9.97 -7.70
C GLY A 101 -0.24 -11.30 -7.19
N LEU A 102 -0.74 -11.80 -6.06
CA LEU A 102 -0.33 -13.09 -5.53
C LEU A 102 -0.91 -14.25 -6.34
N ASP A 103 -0.10 -15.30 -6.53
CA ASP A 103 -0.56 -16.56 -7.11
C ASP A 103 -1.58 -17.23 -6.18
N SER A 104 -2.57 -17.90 -6.74
CA SER A 104 -3.58 -18.62 -5.98
C SER A 104 -2.97 -19.69 -5.05
N ARG A 105 -1.85 -20.30 -5.44
CA ARG A 105 -1.11 -21.25 -4.59
C ARG A 105 -0.49 -20.58 -3.37
N ASP A 106 0.05 -19.38 -3.54
CA ASP A 106 0.62 -18.62 -2.43
C ASP A 106 -0.49 -18.20 -1.45
N VAL A 107 -1.67 -17.84 -1.95
CA VAL A 107 -2.83 -17.50 -1.11
C VAL A 107 -3.30 -18.70 -0.31
N GLU A 108 -3.43 -19.89 -0.95
CA GLU A 108 -3.83 -21.12 -0.23
C GLU A 108 -2.75 -21.54 0.80
N GLN A 109 -1.47 -21.47 0.45
CA GLN A 109 -0.38 -21.75 1.39
C GLN A 109 -0.41 -20.79 2.60
N LEU A 110 -0.71 -19.51 2.37
CA LEU A 110 -0.85 -18.52 3.43
C LEU A 110 -2.02 -18.83 4.35
N LYS A 111 -3.17 -19.24 3.80
CA LYS A 111 -4.33 -19.68 4.59
C LYS A 111 -4.00 -20.92 5.43
N GLU A 112 -3.34 -21.90 4.83
CA GLU A 112 -2.89 -23.10 5.56
C GLU A 112 -1.94 -22.75 6.71
N GLN A 113 -0.98 -21.86 6.47
CA GLN A 113 -0.06 -21.38 7.51
C GLN A 113 -0.83 -20.73 8.67
N LEU A 114 -1.80 -19.86 8.39
CA LEU A 114 -2.62 -19.22 9.43
C LEU A 114 -3.46 -20.22 10.21
N LEU A 115 -4.00 -21.25 9.55
CA LEU A 115 -4.72 -22.36 10.23
C LEU A 115 -3.78 -23.14 11.13
N GLN A 116 -2.55 -23.47 10.69
CA GLN A 116 -1.53 -24.16 11.50
C GLN A 116 -1.10 -23.34 12.72
N MET A 117 -1.09 -22.00 12.60
CA MET A 117 -0.78 -21.09 13.70
C MET A 117 -1.90 -20.97 14.75
N GLY A 118 -3.09 -21.53 14.49
CA GLY A 118 -4.17 -21.61 15.47
C GLY A 118 -5.47 -20.91 15.06
N ALA A 119 -5.57 -20.37 13.85
CA ALA A 119 -6.85 -19.87 13.35
C ALA A 119 -7.85 -21.03 13.20
N TRP A 120 -9.09 -20.82 13.66
CA TRP A 120 -10.16 -21.80 13.47
C TRP A 120 -10.69 -21.77 12.02
N LYS A 121 -10.72 -20.59 11.41
CA LYS A 121 -11.15 -20.39 10.04
C LYS A 121 -10.45 -19.18 9.44
N VAL A 122 -10.11 -19.26 8.16
CA VAL A 122 -9.50 -18.17 7.41
C VAL A 122 -10.30 -17.92 6.13
N TYR A 123 -10.81 -16.70 5.99
CA TYR A 123 -11.34 -16.18 4.74
C TYR A 123 -10.28 -15.28 4.11
N SER A 124 -10.30 -15.15 2.80
CA SER A 124 -9.34 -14.29 2.11
C SER A 124 -9.97 -13.65 0.89
N ASP A 125 -9.62 -12.40 0.63
CA ASP A 125 -10.05 -11.67 -0.55
C ASP A 125 -8.96 -10.75 -1.06
N GLN A 126 -9.04 -10.36 -2.33
CA GLN A 126 -8.11 -9.42 -2.93
C GLN A 126 -8.26 -8.03 -2.31
N GLU A 127 -7.13 -7.34 -2.11
CA GLU A 127 -7.08 -5.99 -1.57
C GLU A 127 -8.00 -5.02 -2.31
N ILE A 128 -8.07 -5.12 -3.64
CA ILE A 128 -8.94 -4.25 -4.45
C ILE A 128 -10.43 -4.48 -4.19
N TRP A 129 -10.84 -5.72 -3.88
CA TRP A 129 -12.21 -6.05 -3.50
C TRP A 129 -12.54 -5.48 -2.13
N VAL A 130 -11.66 -5.68 -1.18
CA VAL A 130 -11.80 -5.15 0.19
C VAL A 130 -11.80 -3.63 0.17
N SER A 131 -10.97 -3.01 -0.69
CA SER A 131 -10.97 -1.55 -0.91
C SER A 131 -12.31 -1.03 -1.42
N ALA A 132 -12.96 -1.75 -2.33
CA ALA A 132 -14.29 -1.35 -2.84
C ALA A 132 -15.34 -1.32 -1.72
N ILE A 133 -15.30 -2.31 -0.82
CA ILE A 133 -16.19 -2.38 0.34
C ILE A 133 -15.89 -1.23 1.32
N GLY A 134 -14.60 -1.00 1.63
CA GLY A 134 -14.17 0.06 2.53
C GLY A 134 -14.45 1.47 2.02
N ALA A 135 -14.45 1.63 0.70
CA ALA A 135 -14.87 2.87 0.04
C ALA A 135 -16.39 3.08 0.04
N GLY A 136 -17.16 2.18 0.65
CA GLY A 136 -18.63 2.26 0.73
C GLY A 136 -19.35 1.98 -0.58
N LEU A 137 -18.69 1.34 -1.54
CA LEU A 137 -19.31 1.01 -2.82
C LEU A 137 -20.21 -0.23 -2.67
N ASP A 138 -21.43 -0.13 -3.21
CA ASP A 138 -22.28 -1.30 -3.40
C ASP A 138 -21.91 -1.97 -4.73
N VAL A 139 -21.00 -2.94 -4.65
CA VAL A 139 -20.51 -3.69 -5.81
C VAL A 139 -21.53 -4.69 -6.37
N SER A 140 -22.64 -4.92 -5.65
CA SER A 140 -23.73 -5.82 -6.09
C SER A 140 -24.63 -5.18 -7.15
N LEU A 141 -24.60 -3.88 -7.27
CA LEU A 141 -25.41 -3.13 -8.24
C LEU A 141 -25.10 -3.53 -9.70
N PRO A 142 -26.09 -3.45 -10.60
CA PRO A 142 -25.87 -3.73 -12.01
C PRO A 142 -25.06 -2.62 -12.74
N VAL A 143 -24.91 -1.44 -12.13
CA VAL A 143 -24.09 -0.33 -12.64
C VAL A 143 -22.64 -0.52 -12.28
N SER A 144 -21.74 -0.14 -13.16
CA SER A 144 -20.31 -0.32 -12.98
C SER A 144 -19.72 0.69 -11.98
N SER A 145 -18.91 0.22 -11.06
CA SER A 145 -18.12 1.03 -10.13
C SER A 145 -16.64 0.78 -10.35
N CYS A 146 -15.85 1.84 -10.45
CA CYS A 146 -14.41 1.75 -10.70
C CYS A 146 -13.63 2.12 -9.45
N VAL A 147 -12.65 1.28 -9.08
CA VAL A 147 -11.77 1.49 -7.92
C VAL A 147 -10.31 1.48 -8.37
N LEU A 148 -9.56 2.46 -7.90
CA LEU A 148 -8.12 2.58 -8.06
C LEU A 148 -7.46 2.51 -6.68
N ASN A 149 -6.69 1.46 -6.40
CA ASN A 149 -5.89 1.36 -5.18
C ASN A 149 -4.41 1.56 -5.52
N MET A 150 -3.79 2.60 -4.98
CA MET A 150 -2.37 2.93 -5.20
C MET A 150 -1.57 2.75 -3.91
N GLY A 151 -1.08 1.54 -3.71
CA GLY A 151 -0.28 1.16 -2.54
C GLY A 151 1.21 1.51 -2.63
N GLU A 152 2.03 0.83 -1.86
CA GLU A 152 3.49 1.01 -1.87
C GLU A 152 4.15 0.28 -3.05
N ARG A 153 3.77 -0.99 -3.29
CA ARG A 153 4.36 -1.87 -4.31
C ARG A 153 3.36 -2.37 -5.34
N SER A 154 2.09 -2.04 -5.19
CA SER A 154 1.02 -2.39 -6.11
C SER A 154 0.16 -1.18 -6.41
N CYS A 155 -0.33 -1.14 -7.63
CA CYS A 155 -1.36 -0.23 -8.07
C CYS A 155 -2.38 -1.07 -8.82
N ASP A 156 -3.58 -1.17 -8.29
CA ASP A 156 -4.66 -2.01 -8.81
C ASP A 156 -5.81 -1.13 -9.29
N LEU A 157 -6.37 -1.48 -10.44
CA LEU A 157 -7.53 -0.82 -11.03
C LEU A 157 -8.55 -1.88 -11.41
N ALA A 158 -9.78 -1.75 -10.91
CA ALA A 158 -10.83 -2.72 -11.19
C ALA A 158 -12.19 -2.06 -11.40
N VAL A 159 -13.02 -2.69 -12.23
CA VAL A 159 -14.43 -2.37 -12.43
C VAL A 159 -15.28 -3.49 -11.88
N PHE A 160 -16.24 -3.14 -11.05
CA PHE A 160 -17.17 -4.04 -10.38
C PHE A 160 -18.58 -3.81 -10.87
N SER A 161 -19.33 -4.87 -11.07
CA SER A 161 -20.79 -4.84 -11.16
C SER A 161 -21.39 -6.21 -10.85
N ARG A 162 -22.62 -6.25 -10.37
CA ARG A 162 -23.36 -7.50 -10.06
C ARG A 162 -22.60 -8.46 -9.14
N GLY A 163 -21.83 -7.91 -8.19
CA GLY A 163 -21.10 -8.71 -7.20
C GLY A 163 -19.85 -9.40 -7.74
N VAL A 164 -19.33 -9.01 -8.91
CA VAL A 164 -18.10 -9.59 -9.48
C VAL A 164 -17.19 -8.52 -10.09
N ILE A 165 -15.89 -8.81 -10.14
CA ILE A 165 -14.92 -8.03 -10.90
C ILE A 165 -15.16 -8.30 -12.38
N GLN A 166 -15.52 -7.27 -13.13
CA GLN A 166 -15.74 -7.33 -14.59
C GLN A 166 -14.43 -7.23 -15.35
N LYS A 167 -13.56 -6.35 -14.90
CA LYS A 167 -12.23 -6.16 -15.45
C LYS A 167 -11.29 -5.69 -14.35
N GLN A 168 -10.06 -6.17 -14.39
CA GLN A 168 -8.98 -5.76 -13.47
C GLN A 168 -7.67 -5.66 -14.25
N ASP A 169 -6.86 -4.68 -13.88
CA ASP A 169 -5.48 -4.53 -14.33
C ASP A 169 -4.61 -4.03 -13.18
N LYS A 170 -3.32 -4.23 -13.28
CA LYS A 170 -2.35 -3.81 -12.27
C LYS A 170 -1.11 -3.20 -12.88
N SER A 171 -0.57 -2.21 -12.20
CA SER A 171 0.72 -1.62 -12.48
C SER A 171 1.65 -1.85 -11.28
N ALA A 172 2.95 -1.98 -11.55
CA ALA A 172 3.92 -2.24 -10.50
C ALA A 172 4.26 -0.96 -9.73
N ASP A 173 4.42 -1.09 -8.41
CA ASP A 173 5.23 -0.24 -7.54
C ASP A 173 4.83 1.25 -7.48
N ALA A 174 3.62 1.58 -7.06
CA ALA A 174 3.21 2.99 -6.98
C ALA A 174 4.07 3.83 -6.01
N GLY A 175 4.02 3.57 -4.71
CA GLY A 175 4.76 4.35 -3.71
C GLY A 175 6.28 4.18 -3.79
N LEU A 176 6.77 2.98 -4.11
CA LEU A 176 8.19 2.73 -4.32
C LEU A 176 8.73 3.50 -5.53
N ARG A 177 7.96 3.59 -6.62
CA ARG A 177 8.35 4.39 -7.80
C ARG A 177 8.41 5.87 -7.49
N VAL A 178 7.55 6.41 -6.63
CA VAL A 178 7.63 7.79 -6.13
C VAL A 178 8.98 8.03 -5.46
N LYS A 179 9.37 7.19 -4.51
CA LYS A 179 10.66 7.30 -3.81
C LYS A 179 11.84 7.18 -4.78
N ASN A 180 11.76 6.28 -5.75
CA ASN A 180 12.79 6.09 -6.76
C ASN A 180 12.90 7.28 -7.73
N ALA A 181 11.79 7.89 -8.12
CA ALA A 181 11.78 9.09 -8.96
C ALA A 181 12.45 10.28 -8.24
N ILE A 182 12.09 10.50 -6.97
CA ILE A 182 12.71 11.54 -6.14
C ILE A 182 14.22 11.27 -5.95
N ARG A 183 14.61 10.02 -5.66
CA ARG A 183 16.02 9.63 -5.52
C ARG A 183 16.81 9.92 -6.79
N ARG A 184 16.27 9.54 -7.96
CA ARG A 184 16.89 9.77 -9.26
C ARG A 184 17.02 11.27 -9.52
N TRP A 185 15.97 12.05 -9.27
CA TRP A 185 15.99 13.48 -9.45
C TRP A 185 17.06 14.17 -8.58
N LEU A 186 17.16 13.80 -7.30
CA LEU A 186 18.22 14.31 -6.40
C LEU A 186 19.62 13.94 -6.88
N HIS A 187 19.81 12.71 -7.35
CA HIS A 187 21.08 12.28 -7.94
C HIS A 187 21.46 13.13 -9.16
N ASP A 188 20.52 13.31 -10.08
CA ASP A 188 20.80 13.93 -11.39
C ASP A 188 20.89 15.47 -11.30
N ASN A 189 20.03 16.11 -10.50
CA ASN A 189 19.91 17.56 -10.43
C ASN A 189 20.68 18.18 -9.26
N ARG A 190 20.93 17.44 -8.19
CA ARG A 190 21.63 17.93 -6.98
C ARG A 190 22.94 17.21 -6.72
N ARG A 191 23.28 16.19 -7.51
CA ARG A 191 24.44 15.33 -7.29
C ARG A 191 24.50 14.79 -5.84
N MET A 192 23.38 14.38 -5.32
CA MET A 192 23.19 14.00 -3.91
C MET A 192 22.54 12.64 -3.78
N ALA A 193 23.07 11.81 -2.89
CA ALA A 193 22.45 10.59 -2.42
C ALA A 193 21.92 10.81 -1.00
N VAL A 194 20.68 10.33 -0.74
CA VAL A 194 20.02 10.44 0.56
C VAL A 194 19.57 9.08 1.08
N SER A 195 19.38 8.96 2.40
CA SER A 195 18.91 7.75 3.04
C SER A 195 17.43 7.49 2.70
N GLN A 196 16.98 6.24 2.92
CA GLN A 196 15.58 5.85 2.78
C GLN A 196 14.67 6.69 3.69
N MET A 197 15.08 6.92 4.95
CA MET A 197 14.35 7.76 5.89
C MET A 197 14.19 9.19 5.39
N THR A 198 15.23 9.76 4.76
CA THR A 198 15.15 11.09 4.16
C THR A 198 14.15 11.11 3.01
N LEU A 199 14.13 10.09 2.15
CA LEU A 199 13.13 9.98 1.07
C LEU A 199 11.71 9.89 1.60
N GLU A 200 11.47 9.10 2.63
CA GLU A 200 10.14 8.99 3.27
C GLU A 200 9.70 10.32 3.88
N ARG A 201 10.63 11.04 4.53
CA ARG A 201 10.37 12.38 5.05
C ARG A 201 10.04 13.38 3.93
N ILE A 202 10.74 13.32 2.79
CA ILE A 202 10.44 14.14 1.61
C ILE A 202 9.04 13.83 1.10
N CYS A 203 8.71 12.56 0.87
CA CYS A 203 7.40 12.15 0.39
C CYS A 203 6.28 12.63 1.32
N ARG A 204 6.46 12.49 2.63
CA ARG A 204 5.45 12.88 3.63
C ARG A 204 5.28 14.39 3.72
N SER A 205 6.36 15.16 3.64
CA SER A 205 6.33 16.61 3.89
C SER A 205 6.15 17.45 2.62
N LEU A 206 6.69 17.00 1.49
CA LEU A 206 6.73 17.73 0.23
C LEU A 206 6.07 16.99 -0.94
N GLY A 207 5.40 15.85 -0.69
CA GLY A 207 4.77 15.04 -1.73
C GLY A 207 3.68 15.81 -2.47
N SER A 208 4.01 16.31 -3.66
CA SER A 208 3.10 17.04 -4.54
C SER A 208 3.39 16.69 -5.99
N VAL A 209 2.35 16.62 -6.82
CA VAL A 209 2.49 16.39 -8.27
C VAL A 209 2.21 17.66 -9.07
N VAL A 210 1.82 18.74 -8.40
CA VAL A 210 1.55 20.04 -9.04
C VAL A 210 2.45 21.11 -8.46
N PRO A 211 3.07 21.96 -9.29
CA PRO A 211 3.86 23.08 -8.84
C PRO A 211 2.96 24.15 -8.19
N ARG A 212 3.51 24.85 -7.17
CA ARG A 212 2.82 25.93 -6.44
C ARG A 212 3.62 27.21 -6.50
N PRO A 213 2.95 28.40 -6.51
CA PRO A 213 3.64 29.68 -6.47
C PRO A 213 4.50 29.87 -5.20
N ASN A 214 4.00 29.41 -4.05
CA ASN A 214 4.70 29.46 -2.76
C ASN A 214 4.90 28.01 -2.25
N PRO A 215 5.88 27.27 -2.76
CA PRO A 215 6.11 25.89 -2.37
C PRO A 215 6.65 25.78 -0.95
N ARG A 216 6.21 24.77 -0.21
CA ARG A 216 6.88 24.35 1.03
C ARG A 216 8.29 23.92 0.70
N GLN A 217 9.19 24.12 1.65
CA GLN A 217 10.60 23.75 1.51
C GLN A 217 11.09 22.99 2.74
N MET A 218 12.15 22.21 2.55
CA MET A 218 12.76 21.42 3.63
C MET A 218 14.26 21.29 3.40
N GLU A 219 15.04 21.46 4.47
CA GLU A 219 16.45 21.10 4.46
C GLU A 219 16.61 19.58 4.55
N ILE A 220 17.42 19.03 3.68
CA ILE A 220 17.80 17.62 3.66
C ILE A 220 19.31 17.49 3.81
N THR A 221 19.73 16.38 4.43
CA THR A 221 21.14 15.99 4.53
C THR A 221 21.37 14.71 3.75
N GLY A 222 22.47 14.64 3.05
CA GLY A 222 22.89 13.47 2.28
C GLY A 222 24.38 13.49 2.01
N VAL A 223 24.79 12.69 1.04
CA VAL A 223 26.18 12.55 0.62
C VAL A 223 26.31 12.98 -0.84
N SER A 224 27.29 13.84 -1.13
CA SER A 224 27.64 14.20 -2.50
C SER A 224 28.06 12.95 -3.29
N THR A 225 27.49 12.77 -4.48
CA THR A 225 27.84 11.64 -5.37
C THR A 225 29.19 11.85 -6.08
N THR A 226 29.76 13.08 -6.00
CA THR A 226 31.00 13.43 -6.68
C THR A 226 32.21 13.19 -5.78
N ASP A 227 32.20 13.72 -4.55
CA ASP A 227 33.34 13.71 -3.63
C ASP A 227 33.08 12.96 -2.32
N ARG A 228 31.87 12.39 -2.15
CA ARG A 228 31.43 11.64 -0.98
C ARG A 228 31.40 12.43 0.33
N THR A 229 31.41 13.75 0.26
CA THR A 229 31.28 14.61 1.45
C THR A 229 29.84 14.71 1.91
N ALA A 230 29.63 14.98 3.21
CA ALA A 230 28.32 15.32 3.74
C ALA A 230 27.86 16.65 3.16
N ARG A 231 26.58 16.72 2.73
CA ARG A 231 26.01 17.87 2.06
C ARG A 231 24.63 18.19 2.60
N ARG A 232 24.30 19.47 2.67
CA ARG A 232 22.96 19.95 2.98
C ARG A 232 22.40 20.72 1.79
N GLU A 233 21.12 20.49 1.51
CA GLU A 233 20.41 21.15 0.42
C GLU A 233 19.00 21.51 0.87
N ILE A 234 18.45 22.57 0.30
CA ILE A 234 17.03 22.90 0.43
C ILE A 234 16.32 22.41 -0.81
N ILE A 235 15.28 21.61 -0.61
CA ILE A 235 14.40 21.16 -1.66
C ILE A 235 12.99 21.66 -1.42
N THR A 236 12.20 21.76 -2.47
CA THR A 236 10.84 22.31 -2.47
C THR A 236 9.81 21.31 -2.99
N GLU A 237 8.54 21.58 -2.75
CA GLU A 237 7.42 20.84 -3.37
C GLU A 237 7.52 20.86 -4.90
N ASN A 238 8.03 21.94 -5.49
CA ASN A 238 8.16 22.05 -6.94
C ASN A 238 9.27 21.14 -7.49
N ASP A 239 10.35 20.94 -6.73
CA ASP A 239 11.39 19.96 -7.08
C ASP A 239 10.79 18.54 -7.08
N VAL A 240 9.95 18.22 -6.09
CA VAL A 240 9.26 16.93 -6.01
C VAL A 240 8.25 16.79 -7.14
N ALA A 241 7.44 17.81 -7.43
CA ALA A 241 6.50 17.79 -8.54
C ALA A 241 7.20 17.57 -9.88
N GLN A 242 8.36 18.21 -10.10
CA GLN A 242 9.19 17.98 -11.29
C GLN A 242 9.68 16.52 -11.37
N ALA A 243 10.11 15.95 -10.24
CA ALA A 243 10.56 14.56 -10.19
C ALA A 243 9.44 13.55 -10.51
N LEU A 244 8.20 13.87 -10.14
CA LEU A 244 7.06 12.99 -10.28
C LEU A 244 6.29 13.14 -11.61
N GLY A 245 6.51 14.21 -12.37
CA GLY A 245 5.80 14.49 -13.62
C GLY A 245 5.74 13.28 -14.57
N PRO A 246 6.89 12.69 -14.98
CA PRO A 246 6.88 11.54 -15.88
C PRO A 246 6.11 10.33 -15.34
N LEU A 247 6.17 10.10 -14.02
CA LEU A 247 5.48 8.99 -13.38
C LEU A 247 3.95 9.21 -13.39
N CYS A 248 3.51 10.44 -13.16
CA CYS A 248 2.09 10.80 -13.24
C CYS A 248 1.53 10.61 -14.65
N GLU A 249 2.31 10.96 -15.69
CA GLU A 249 1.94 10.71 -17.08
C GLU A 249 1.79 9.22 -17.38
N GLU A 250 2.72 8.39 -16.91
CA GLU A 250 2.63 6.93 -17.05
C GLU A 250 1.36 6.36 -16.40
N TRP A 251 1.05 6.78 -15.17
CA TRP A 251 -0.18 6.35 -14.49
C TRP A 251 -1.44 6.80 -15.23
N ALA A 252 -1.49 8.05 -15.68
CA ALA A 252 -2.63 8.57 -16.43
C ALA A 252 -2.85 7.80 -17.73
N LEU A 253 -1.76 7.48 -18.47
CA LEU A 253 -1.83 6.69 -19.69
C LEU A 253 -2.28 5.25 -19.43
N TRP A 254 -1.81 4.62 -18.35
CA TRP A 254 -2.23 3.28 -17.96
C TRP A 254 -3.73 3.25 -17.62
N ILE A 255 -4.21 4.18 -16.79
CA ILE A 255 -5.62 4.28 -16.44
C ILE A 255 -6.47 4.56 -17.68
N ALA A 256 -6.04 5.49 -18.54
CA ALA A 256 -6.76 5.83 -19.78
C ALA A 256 -6.94 4.61 -20.69
N ARG A 257 -5.88 3.80 -20.87
CA ARG A 257 -5.95 2.56 -21.67
C ARG A 257 -6.94 1.57 -21.07
N PHE A 258 -6.88 1.35 -19.76
CA PHE A 258 -7.82 0.48 -19.06
C PHE A 258 -9.27 0.92 -19.28
N LEU A 259 -9.56 2.24 -19.16
CA LEU A 259 -10.90 2.78 -19.37
C LEU A 259 -11.37 2.66 -20.83
N GLN A 260 -10.47 2.85 -21.80
CA GLN A 260 -10.77 2.68 -23.22
C GLN A 260 -11.12 1.25 -23.60
N ASP A 261 -10.56 0.28 -22.89
CA ASP A 261 -10.78 -1.15 -23.10
C ASP A 261 -12.04 -1.69 -22.40
N LEU A 262 -12.81 -0.88 -21.67
CA LEU A 262 -14.11 -1.22 -21.12
C LEU A 262 -15.17 -1.27 -22.22
N ASP A 263 -16.25 -2.03 -21.99
CA ASP A 263 -17.40 -1.93 -22.89
C ASP A 263 -18.08 -0.54 -22.78
N PRO A 264 -18.85 -0.12 -23.81
CA PRO A 264 -19.43 1.23 -23.83
C PRO A 264 -20.30 1.56 -22.61
N HIS A 265 -21.06 0.60 -22.08
CA HIS A 265 -21.92 0.82 -20.91
C HIS A 265 -21.08 1.02 -19.66
N GLN A 266 -20.02 0.22 -19.49
CA GLN A 266 -19.08 0.39 -18.37
C GLN A 266 -18.35 1.73 -18.46
N GLN A 267 -17.94 2.16 -19.67
CA GLN A 267 -17.32 3.47 -19.87
C GLN A 267 -18.24 4.61 -19.45
N ASP A 268 -19.52 4.54 -19.83
CA ASP A 268 -20.50 5.56 -19.48
C ASP A 268 -20.76 5.59 -17.97
N ASP A 269 -20.92 4.42 -17.35
CA ASP A 269 -21.07 4.31 -15.90
C ASP A 269 -19.88 4.95 -15.16
N VAL A 270 -18.63 4.62 -15.56
CA VAL A 270 -17.43 5.16 -14.93
C VAL A 270 -17.28 6.67 -15.19
N ARG A 271 -17.62 7.17 -16.36
CA ARG A 271 -17.61 8.61 -16.64
C ARG A 271 -18.60 9.38 -15.76
N MET A 272 -19.77 8.81 -15.51
CA MET A 272 -20.80 9.44 -14.69
C MET A 272 -20.51 9.34 -13.20
N ARG A 273 -20.01 8.20 -12.73
CA ARG A 273 -19.81 7.89 -11.30
C ARG A 273 -18.41 8.20 -10.80
N GLY A 274 -17.45 8.30 -11.72
CA GLY A 274 -16.05 8.53 -11.41
C GLY A 274 -15.29 7.25 -10.97
N ILE A 275 -14.02 7.47 -10.67
CA ILE A 275 -13.11 6.47 -10.09
C ILE A 275 -12.98 6.77 -8.61
N VAL A 276 -13.27 5.81 -7.75
CA VAL A 276 -12.98 5.91 -6.32
C VAL A 276 -11.57 5.43 -6.08
N SER A 277 -10.75 6.25 -5.46
CA SER A 277 -9.32 5.97 -5.29
C SER A 277 -8.89 5.93 -3.82
N CYS A 278 -8.00 4.99 -3.51
CA CYS A 278 -7.42 4.77 -2.19
C CYS A 278 -5.95 4.36 -2.28
N GLY A 279 -5.36 4.01 -1.14
CA GLY A 279 -3.94 3.68 -1.01
C GLY A 279 -3.05 4.88 -0.72
N GLY A 280 -1.91 4.63 -0.10
CA GLY A 280 -1.03 5.69 0.44
C GLY A 280 -0.49 6.68 -0.60
N THR A 281 -0.33 6.26 -1.85
CA THR A 281 0.13 7.12 -2.95
C THR A 281 -0.89 8.21 -3.29
N MET A 282 -2.18 7.98 -3.06
CA MET A 282 -3.22 8.99 -3.27
C MET A 282 -3.15 10.19 -2.30
N LYS A 283 -2.31 10.12 -1.26
CA LYS A 283 -1.99 11.27 -0.39
C LYS A 283 -1.07 12.31 -1.04
N LEU A 284 -0.50 12.04 -2.22
CA LEU A 284 0.28 13.04 -2.97
C LEU A 284 -0.61 14.22 -3.36
N ALA A 285 -0.21 15.40 -2.92
CA ALA A 285 -1.00 16.61 -3.15
C ALA A 285 -1.21 16.88 -4.64
N GLY A 286 -2.45 17.04 -5.06
CA GLY A 286 -2.84 17.32 -6.44
C GLY A 286 -2.94 16.11 -7.37
N LEU A 287 -2.62 14.87 -6.92
CA LEU A 287 -2.64 13.69 -7.79
C LEU A 287 -4.06 13.40 -8.32
N SER A 288 -5.08 13.41 -7.46
CA SER A 288 -6.47 13.19 -7.89
C SER A 288 -6.94 14.22 -8.90
N ASN A 289 -6.63 15.49 -8.66
CA ASN A 289 -6.98 16.58 -9.58
C ASN A 289 -6.25 16.46 -10.93
N TYR A 290 -4.98 16.07 -10.90
CA TYR A 290 -4.19 15.80 -12.10
C TYR A 290 -4.83 14.67 -12.92
N LEU A 291 -5.08 13.51 -12.28
CA LEU A 291 -5.74 12.38 -12.94
C LEU A 291 -7.11 12.75 -13.49
N GLN A 292 -7.96 13.45 -12.71
CA GLN A 292 -9.25 13.92 -13.15
C GLN A 292 -9.15 14.79 -14.40
N SER A 293 -8.20 15.72 -14.45
CA SER A 293 -8.01 16.64 -15.59
C SER A 293 -7.58 15.90 -16.86
N VAL A 294 -6.67 14.92 -16.74
CA VAL A 294 -6.14 14.18 -17.90
C VAL A 294 -7.14 13.12 -18.39
N LEU A 295 -7.81 12.43 -17.47
CA LEU A 295 -8.76 11.37 -17.81
C LEU A 295 -10.13 11.89 -18.23
N ASN A 296 -10.43 13.16 -17.98
CA ASN A 296 -11.77 13.76 -18.14
C ASN A 296 -12.86 12.89 -17.48
N CYS A 297 -12.55 12.42 -16.27
CA CYS A 297 -13.38 11.54 -15.46
C CYS A 297 -13.18 11.92 -13.99
N PRO A 298 -14.25 12.05 -13.18
CA PRO A 298 -14.10 12.36 -11.76
C PRO A 298 -13.22 11.33 -11.04
N VAL A 299 -12.32 11.80 -10.16
CA VAL A 299 -11.47 10.94 -9.32
C VAL A 299 -11.67 11.35 -7.87
N TYR A 300 -12.36 10.51 -7.12
CA TYR A 300 -12.68 10.71 -5.72
C TYR A 300 -11.67 9.96 -4.85
N VAL A 301 -11.12 10.64 -3.85
CA VAL A 301 -10.22 10.00 -2.86
C VAL A 301 -11.06 9.71 -1.62
N THR A 302 -10.92 8.50 -1.07
CA THR A 302 -11.55 8.14 0.21
C THR A 302 -11.03 9.05 1.34
N GLU A 303 -11.78 9.20 2.44
CA GLU A 303 -11.48 10.12 3.53
C GLU A 303 -10.07 9.88 4.11
N ASP A 304 -9.74 8.64 4.47
CA ASP A 304 -8.36 8.21 4.70
C ASP A 304 -7.99 7.11 3.71
N PRO A 305 -7.28 7.46 2.62
CA PRO A 305 -6.96 6.49 1.59
C PRO A 305 -6.01 5.37 2.05
N THR A 306 -5.31 5.53 3.17
CA THR A 306 -4.47 4.48 3.73
C THR A 306 -5.25 3.45 4.55
N MET A 307 -6.44 3.82 5.04
CA MET A 307 -7.26 2.98 5.90
C MET A 307 -8.39 2.27 5.16
N THR A 308 -8.64 2.60 3.91
CA THR A 308 -9.78 2.09 3.14
C THR A 308 -9.87 0.56 3.14
N VAL A 309 -8.75 -0.16 3.01
CA VAL A 309 -8.74 -1.63 3.09
C VAL A 309 -9.13 -2.10 4.49
N THR A 310 -8.60 -1.46 5.51
CA THR A 310 -8.89 -1.76 6.93
C THR A 310 -10.37 -1.50 7.26
N ASP A 311 -10.94 -0.42 6.70
CA ASP A 311 -12.37 -0.11 6.83
C ASP A 311 -13.22 -1.22 6.17
N GLY A 312 -12.79 -1.69 4.99
CA GLY A 312 -13.41 -2.81 4.31
C GLY A 312 -13.38 -4.11 5.13
N LEU A 313 -12.22 -4.41 5.74
CA LEU A 313 -12.10 -5.54 6.66
C LEU A 313 -13.03 -5.39 7.86
N SER A 314 -13.11 -4.21 8.46
CA SER A 314 -14.02 -3.93 9.58
C SER A 314 -15.48 -4.22 9.20
N ILE A 315 -15.91 -3.75 8.01
CA ILE A 315 -17.25 -4.03 7.50
C ILE A 315 -17.47 -5.52 7.29
N LEU A 316 -16.48 -6.24 6.74
CA LEU A 316 -16.59 -7.70 6.55
C LEU A 316 -16.72 -8.44 7.88
N LEU A 317 -15.95 -8.07 8.91
CA LEU A 317 -16.01 -8.70 10.24
C LEU A 317 -17.41 -8.58 10.87
N THR A 318 -18.07 -7.42 10.73
CA THR A 318 -19.44 -7.23 11.28
C THR A 318 -20.52 -8.03 10.55
N ARG A 319 -20.27 -8.45 9.30
CA ARG A 319 -21.20 -9.24 8.48
C ARG A 319 -21.03 -10.76 8.64
N MET A 320 -20.01 -11.20 9.35
CA MET A 320 -19.76 -12.61 9.60
C MET A 320 -20.58 -13.08 10.81
N GLU A 321 -21.33 -14.15 10.63
CA GLU A 321 -22.08 -14.83 11.70
C GLU A 321 -21.18 -15.73 12.57
#